data_8adf2c46f45416caa3f08b6e95fceac1
#
_entry.id   8adf2c46f45416caa3f08b6e95fceac1
#
_cell.length_a   1.000
_cell.length_b   1.000
_cell.length_c   1.000
_cell.angle_alpha   90.00
_cell.angle_beta   90.00
_cell.angle_gamma   90.00
#
_symmetry.space_group_name_H-M   'P 1'
#
loop_
_entity.id
_entity.type
_entity.pdbx_description
1 polymer ?
#
loop_
_entity_poly.entity_id
_entity_poly.type
_entity_poly.pdbx_seq_one_letter_code
_entity_poly.pdbx_strand_id
1 'polypeptide(L)'
;MKIQSITKDNTYDLIKSGLEATNLRAKTIANNMANINTKNYKKFSVVFEENLKKSDESDFSLKRKNNAHYSENSSSLKKTRTGHISDNDNVYGQNINVVQDKSRSMRTDGNNVDLEVEKVNQAANTLKYNALITSINNKFTNLKTVIK
;
A
#
# COMPACT_ATOMS: atom_id res chain seq x y z
N MET A 1 -31.45 -9.68 -6.06
CA MET A 1 -30.06 -9.96 -5.62
C MET A 1 -29.32 -8.62 -5.57
N LYS A 2 -28.89 -8.17 -4.37
CA LYS A 2 -28.30 -6.81 -4.22
C LYS A 2 -26.86 -6.81 -4.73
N ILE A 3 -26.57 -6.06 -5.79
CA ILE A 3 -25.25 -5.86 -6.40
C ILE A 3 -24.22 -5.25 -5.40
N GLN A 4 -24.69 -4.70 -4.30
CA GLN A 4 -23.85 -4.09 -3.25
C GLN A 4 -22.91 -5.07 -2.50
N SER A 5 -23.09 -6.39 -2.60
CA SER A 5 -22.19 -7.34 -1.93
C SER A 5 -20.92 -7.65 -2.73
N ILE A 6 -20.91 -7.35 -4.03
CA ILE A 6 -19.77 -7.63 -4.93
C ILE A 6 -18.67 -6.56 -4.80
N THR A 7 -19.06 -5.34 -4.45
CA THR A 7 -18.13 -4.21 -4.28
C THR A 7 -17.46 -4.14 -2.90
N LYS A 8 -17.93 -4.93 -1.92
CA LYS A 8 -17.37 -4.98 -0.57
C LYS A 8 -16.38 -6.14 -0.38
N ASP A 9 -15.72 -6.55 -1.44
CA ASP A 9 -14.75 -7.62 -1.42
C ASP A 9 -13.36 -7.05 -1.08
N ASN A 10 -12.91 -7.29 0.14
CA ASN A 10 -11.60 -6.84 0.65
C ASN A 10 -10.45 -7.16 -0.31
N THR A 11 -10.56 -8.25 -1.09
CA THR A 11 -9.52 -8.63 -2.05
C THR A 11 -9.49 -7.70 -3.26
N TYR A 12 -10.63 -7.14 -3.70
CA TYR A 12 -10.69 -6.16 -4.77
C TYR A 12 -10.03 -4.85 -4.34
N ASP A 13 -10.37 -4.37 -3.16
CA ASP A 13 -9.80 -3.14 -2.61
C ASP A 13 -8.29 -3.28 -2.37
N LEU A 14 -7.85 -4.47 -1.94
CA LEU A 14 -6.43 -4.77 -1.78
C LEU A 14 -5.69 -4.77 -3.12
N ILE A 15 -6.23 -5.37 -4.17
CA ILE A 15 -5.63 -5.36 -5.51
C ILE A 15 -5.57 -3.92 -6.05
N LYS A 16 -6.63 -3.13 -5.86
CA LYS A 16 -6.68 -1.73 -6.26
C LYS A 16 -5.58 -0.91 -5.57
N SER A 17 -5.45 -1.04 -4.25
CA SER A 17 -4.40 -0.37 -3.47
C SER A 17 -3.01 -0.84 -3.90
N GLY A 18 -2.84 -2.13 -4.21
CA GLY A 18 -1.60 -2.67 -4.76
C GLY A 18 -1.24 -2.07 -6.12
N LEU A 19 -2.23 -1.87 -7.01
CA LEU A 19 -2.01 -1.20 -8.30
C LEU A 19 -1.63 0.27 -8.13
N GLU A 20 -2.25 0.97 -7.21
CA GLU A 20 -1.89 2.36 -6.87
C GLU A 20 -0.47 2.44 -6.32
N ALA A 21 -0.09 1.52 -5.43
CA ALA A 21 1.26 1.42 -4.87
C ALA A 21 2.32 1.14 -5.95
N THR A 22 2.04 0.22 -6.90
CA THR A 22 2.97 -0.08 -8.01
C THR A 22 3.12 1.09 -8.96
N ASN A 23 2.05 1.84 -9.27
CA ASN A 23 2.11 3.06 -10.07
C ASN A 23 2.93 4.16 -9.39
N LEU A 24 2.71 4.37 -8.09
CA LEU A 24 3.47 5.35 -7.32
C LEU A 24 4.95 4.95 -7.24
N ARG A 25 5.23 3.65 -7.07
CA ARG A 25 6.60 3.11 -7.06
C ARG A 25 7.30 3.30 -8.41
N ALA A 26 6.61 3.09 -9.54
CA ALA A 26 7.16 3.36 -10.87
C ALA A 26 7.57 4.84 -11.02
N LYS A 27 6.71 5.77 -10.59
CA LYS A 27 7.02 7.21 -10.61
C LYS A 27 8.22 7.55 -9.72
N THR A 28 8.28 6.95 -8.54
CA THR A 28 9.36 7.18 -7.58
C THR A 28 10.70 6.67 -8.11
N ILE A 29 10.73 5.47 -8.69
CA ILE A 29 11.93 4.90 -9.34
C ILE A 29 12.38 5.79 -10.51
N ALA A 30 11.45 6.23 -11.36
CA ALA A 30 11.77 7.13 -12.47
C ALA A 30 12.38 8.45 -11.99
N ASN A 31 11.83 9.03 -10.91
CA ASN A 31 12.38 10.23 -10.28
C ASN A 31 13.78 9.99 -9.70
N ASN A 32 14.02 8.85 -9.04
CA ASN A 32 15.34 8.49 -8.53
C ASN A 32 16.36 8.37 -9.68
N MET A 33 15.99 7.67 -10.76
CA MET A 33 16.86 7.51 -11.93
C MET A 33 17.17 8.84 -12.62
N ALA A 34 16.18 9.72 -12.76
CA ALA A 34 16.38 11.05 -13.35
C ALA A 34 17.34 11.93 -12.52
N ASN A 35 17.38 11.73 -11.20
CA ASN A 35 18.17 12.51 -10.28
C ASN A 35 19.49 11.85 -9.86
N ILE A 36 19.96 10.84 -10.60
CA ILE A 36 21.21 10.11 -10.29
C ILE A 36 22.45 11.00 -10.27
N ASN A 37 22.47 12.08 -11.05
CA ASN A 37 23.56 13.03 -11.14
C ASN A 37 23.32 14.31 -10.30
N THR A 38 22.23 14.37 -9.56
CA THR A 38 21.90 15.52 -8.72
C THR A 38 22.66 15.45 -7.40
N LYS A 39 23.49 16.44 -7.09
CA LYS A 39 24.25 16.51 -5.85
C LYS A 39 23.33 16.52 -4.62
N ASN A 40 23.72 15.77 -3.60
CA ASN A 40 22.97 15.62 -2.32
C ASN A 40 21.56 15.06 -2.46
N TYR A 41 21.20 14.51 -3.61
CA TYR A 41 19.89 13.85 -3.76
C TYR A 41 19.81 12.60 -2.91
N LYS A 42 18.66 12.39 -2.29
CA LYS A 42 18.34 11.22 -1.50
C LYS A 42 17.18 10.49 -2.14
N LYS A 43 17.37 9.20 -2.41
CA LYS A 43 16.33 8.38 -3.06
C LYS A 43 15.06 8.32 -2.23
N PHE A 44 13.95 8.20 -2.93
CA PHE A 44 12.65 7.95 -2.34
C PHE A 44 12.26 6.48 -2.56
N SER A 45 11.52 5.93 -1.63
CA SER A 45 10.95 4.59 -1.71
C SER A 45 9.48 4.61 -1.31
N VAL A 46 8.70 3.65 -1.82
CA VAL A 46 7.29 3.50 -1.49
C VAL A 46 7.14 2.34 -0.52
N VAL A 47 6.59 2.63 0.65
CA VAL A 47 6.27 1.66 1.70
C VAL A 47 4.78 1.36 1.63
N PHE A 48 4.42 0.13 1.31
CA PHE A 48 3.03 -0.35 1.24
C PHE A 48 2.88 -1.68 1.96
N GLU A 49 3.65 -2.69 1.57
CA GLU A 49 3.54 -4.05 2.09
C GLU A 49 3.87 -4.13 3.59
N GLU A 50 4.79 -3.31 4.08
CA GLU A 50 5.12 -3.23 5.51
C GLU A 50 3.98 -2.61 6.33
N ASN A 51 3.35 -1.57 5.79
CA ASN A 51 2.21 -0.92 6.44
C ASN A 51 1.00 -1.86 6.49
N LEU A 52 0.80 -2.66 5.43
CA LEU A 52 -0.25 -3.67 5.40
C LEU A 52 -0.04 -4.72 6.50
N LYS A 53 1.18 -5.25 6.64
CA LYS A 53 1.52 -6.20 7.73
C LYS A 53 1.28 -5.60 9.12
N LYS A 54 1.68 -4.34 9.33
CA LYS A 54 1.45 -3.66 10.61
C LYS A 54 -0.03 -3.50 10.93
N SER A 55 -0.88 -3.24 9.93
CA SER A 55 -2.33 -3.15 10.12
C SER A 55 -2.93 -4.50 10.50
N ASP A 56 -2.50 -5.60 9.85
CA ASP A 56 -2.96 -6.95 10.17
C ASP A 56 -2.53 -7.39 11.58
N GLU A 57 -1.29 -7.10 11.96
CA GLU A 57 -0.77 -7.39 13.31
C GLU A 57 -1.49 -6.59 14.39
N SER A 58 -1.84 -5.33 14.12
CA SER A 58 -2.58 -4.48 15.05
C SER A 58 -4.02 -4.98 15.23
N ASP A 59 -4.69 -5.41 14.16
CA ASP A 59 -6.05 -5.95 14.21
C ASP A 59 -6.09 -7.30 14.96
N PHE A 60 -5.08 -8.16 14.78
CA PHE A 60 -4.91 -9.39 15.55
C PHE A 60 -4.64 -9.13 17.05
N SER A 61 -3.84 -8.12 17.36
CA SER A 61 -3.53 -7.71 18.74
C SER A 61 -4.77 -7.16 19.45
N LEU A 62 -5.63 -6.40 18.76
CA LEU A 62 -6.88 -5.86 19.30
C LEU A 62 -7.90 -6.95 19.57
N LYS A 63 -8.03 -7.97 18.70
CA LYS A 63 -8.90 -9.13 18.92
C LYS A 63 -8.49 -9.96 20.15
N ARG A 64 -7.20 -10.00 20.47
CA ARG A 64 -6.67 -10.71 21.63
C ARG A 64 -6.86 -9.94 22.95
N LYS A 65 -6.98 -8.61 22.89
CA LYS A 65 -7.18 -7.74 24.08
C LYS A 65 -8.64 -7.63 24.54
N ASN A 66 -9.61 -8.06 23.76
CA ASN A 66 -11.03 -7.95 24.13
C ASN A 66 -11.47 -8.90 25.28
N ASN A 67 -10.54 -9.71 25.83
CA ASN A 67 -10.77 -10.51 27.04
C ASN A 67 -10.10 -9.96 28.31
N ALA A 68 -9.55 -8.76 28.28
CA ALA A 68 -8.96 -8.13 29.46
C ALA A 68 -9.46 -6.69 29.61
N HIS A 69 -10.11 -6.42 30.72
CA HIS A 69 -10.56 -5.15 31.27
C HIS A 69 -9.92 -3.87 30.69
N TYR A 70 -10.81 -2.97 30.23
CA TYR A 70 -10.70 -1.52 30.19
C TYR A 70 -9.30 -0.92 30.38
N SER A 71 -8.70 -0.44 29.32
CA SER A 71 -7.67 0.59 29.39
C SER A 71 -8.10 1.77 28.50
N GLU A 72 -8.51 2.84 29.14
CA GLU A 72 -8.78 4.16 28.58
C GLU A 72 -7.47 4.69 27.98
N ASN A 73 -7.37 4.77 26.67
CA ASN A 73 -6.62 5.75 25.87
C ASN A 73 -6.50 5.31 24.41
N SER A 74 -7.62 4.96 23.78
CA SER A 74 -7.70 5.02 22.33
C SER A 74 -8.63 6.18 21.97
N SER A 75 -8.10 7.24 21.43
CA SER A 75 -8.83 8.38 20.88
C SER A 75 -9.58 7.99 19.58
N SER A 76 -10.24 6.83 19.57
CA SER A 76 -11.13 6.46 18.49
C SER A 76 -12.46 7.19 18.67
N LEU A 77 -12.88 7.92 17.66
CA LEU A 77 -14.17 8.62 17.62
C LEU A 77 -15.31 7.63 17.88
N LYS A 78 -16.00 7.81 19.00
CA LYS A 78 -17.13 6.96 19.40
C LYS A 78 -18.31 7.22 18.46
N LYS A 79 -18.64 6.25 17.62
CA LYS A 79 -19.77 6.31 16.69
C LYS A 79 -21.08 6.32 17.48
N THR A 80 -21.80 7.45 17.50
CA THR A 80 -23.06 7.60 18.22
C THR A 80 -24.29 7.30 17.37
N ARG A 81 -24.17 7.28 16.03
CA ARG A 81 -25.21 6.93 15.06
C ARG A 81 -24.62 6.19 13.86
N THR A 82 -25.40 5.30 13.22
CA THR A 82 -25.03 4.50 12.06
C THR A 82 -24.64 5.31 10.80
N GLY A 83 -24.98 6.59 10.72
CA GLY A 83 -24.60 7.50 9.63
C GLY A 83 -23.34 8.34 9.89
N HIS A 84 -22.71 8.19 11.05
CA HIS A 84 -21.47 8.92 11.34
C HIS A 84 -20.27 8.25 10.71
N ILE A 85 -19.37 9.08 10.17
CA ILE A 85 -18.09 8.63 9.62
C ILE A 85 -17.31 7.95 10.75
N SER A 86 -16.95 6.68 10.52
CA SER A 86 -16.07 5.93 11.39
C SER A 86 -14.65 6.08 10.85
N ASP A 87 -13.69 6.31 11.72
CA ASP A 87 -12.26 6.38 11.38
C ASP A 87 -11.73 5.07 10.77
N ASN A 88 -12.56 4.00 10.80
CA ASN A 88 -12.22 2.64 10.38
C ASN A 88 -12.71 2.26 8.97
N ASP A 89 -13.37 3.17 8.24
CA ASP A 89 -13.97 2.80 6.94
C ASP A 89 -12.99 2.85 5.75
N ASN A 90 -11.70 3.17 5.96
CA ASN A 90 -10.70 3.31 4.88
C ASN A 90 -9.37 2.59 5.17
N VAL A 91 -9.40 1.37 5.66
CA VAL A 91 -8.18 0.66 6.07
C VAL A 91 -7.24 0.31 4.89
N TYR A 92 -7.75 0.17 3.67
CA TYR A 92 -6.93 -0.30 2.54
C TYR A 92 -6.35 0.80 1.62
N GLY A 93 -6.88 2.03 1.65
CA GLY A 93 -6.41 3.11 0.76
C GLY A 93 -5.32 4.02 1.33
N GLN A 94 -5.11 4.03 2.65
CA GLN A 94 -4.25 5.02 3.32
C GLN A 94 -2.84 4.53 3.65
N ASN A 95 -2.47 3.31 3.32
CA ASN A 95 -1.20 2.71 3.73
C ASN A 95 -0.05 2.87 2.73
N ILE A 96 -0.21 3.73 1.71
CA ILE A 96 0.82 3.99 0.71
C ILE A 96 1.60 5.25 1.10
N ASN A 97 2.81 5.08 1.60
CA ASN A 97 3.67 6.20 1.99
C ASN A 97 4.93 6.26 1.14
N VAL A 98 5.31 7.47 0.73
CA VAL A 98 6.61 7.74 0.12
C VAL A 98 7.57 8.21 1.21
N VAL A 99 8.65 7.48 1.38
CA VAL A 99 9.66 7.75 2.41
C VAL A 99 10.99 8.08 1.73
N GLN A 100 11.64 9.13 2.21
CA GLN A 100 12.99 9.47 1.78
C GLN A 100 14.02 8.68 2.57
N ASP A 101 14.95 8.03 1.87
CA ASP A 101 16.08 7.34 2.48
C ASP A 101 17.16 8.33 2.90
N LYS A 102 17.28 8.55 4.20
CA LYS A 102 18.27 9.46 4.80
C LYS A 102 19.63 8.80 5.07
N SER A 103 19.86 7.59 4.56
CA SER A 103 21.13 6.89 4.76
C SER A 103 22.31 7.68 4.20
N ARG A 104 23.49 7.44 4.78
CA ARG A 104 24.73 8.02 4.26
C ARG A 104 25.01 7.48 2.86
N SER A 105 25.43 8.36 1.97
CA SER A 105 25.91 7.99 0.65
C SER A 105 27.35 7.51 0.72
N MET A 106 27.70 6.48 -0.06
CA MET A 106 29.10 6.12 -0.33
C MET A 106 29.74 7.01 -1.40
N ARG A 107 28.93 7.77 -2.14
CA ARG A 107 29.40 8.68 -3.18
C ARG A 107 29.83 10.02 -2.57
N THR A 108 30.87 10.62 -3.13
CA THR A 108 31.42 11.91 -2.71
C THR A 108 30.48 13.10 -2.94
N ASP A 109 29.51 12.93 -3.88
CA ASP A 109 28.49 13.93 -4.17
C ASP A 109 27.28 13.88 -3.21
N GLY A 110 27.28 12.95 -2.25
CA GLY A 110 26.21 12.81 -1.26
C GLY A 110 24.94 12.13 -1.78
N ASN A 111 24.88 11.73 -3.06
CA ASN A 111 23.75 11.03 -3.67
C ASN A 111 23.77 9.54 -3.29
N ASN A 112 22.63 8.97 -2.89
CA ASN A 112 22.50 7.55 -2.51
C ASN A 112 21.69 6.71 -3.52
N VAL A 113 21.47 7.24 -4.73
CA VAL A 113 20.81 6.48 -5.81
C VAL A 113 21.83 5.59 -6.51
N ASP A 114 21.50 4.30 -6.61
CA ASP A 114 22.23 3.30 -7.42
C ASP A 114 21.37 2.95 -8.63
N LEU A 115 21.91 3.23 -9.83
CA LEU A 115 21.19 3.00 -11.09
C LEU A 115 20.86 1.53 -11.33
N GLU A 116 21.78 0.63 -10.98
CA GLU A 116 21.59 -0.80 -11.21
C GLU A 116 20.50 -1.36 -10.31
N VAL A 117 20.50 -0.95 -9.05
CA VAL A 117 19.45 -1.30 -8.08
C VAL A 117 18.10 -0.75 -8.53
N GLU A 118 18.03 0.51 -9.00
CA GLU A 118 16.77 1.10 -9.46
C GLU A 118 16.23 0.41 -10.72
N LYS A 119 17.09 -0.03 -11.66
CA LYS A 119 16.67 -0.83 -12.83
C LYS A 119 16.08 -2.18 -12.42
N VAL A 120 16.70 -2.86 -11.47
CA VAL A 120 16.18 -4.13 -10.94
C VAL A 120 14.85 -3.90 -10.24
N ASN A 121 14.73 -2.83 -9.45
CA ASN A 121 13.48 -2.43 -8.79
C ASN A 121 12.37 -2.13 -9.81
N GLN A 122 12.71 -1.47 -10.92
CA GLN A 122 11.78 -1.19 -12.01
C GLN A 122 11.26 -2.49 -12.66
N ALA A 123 12.16 -3.43 -12.97
CA ALA A 123 11.78 -4.71 -13.54
C ALA A 123 10.88 -5.52 -12.57
N ALA A 124 11.27 -5.58 -11.30
CA ALA A 124 10.48 -6.25 -10.26
C ALA A 124 9.09 -5.60 -10.09
N ASN A 125 9.01 -4.27 -10.14
CA ASN A 125 7.75 -3.54 -10.05
C ASN A 125 6.84 -3.82 -11.25
N THR A 126 7.40 -3.92 -12.46
CA THR A 126 6.65 -4.28 -13.67
C THR A 126 6.06 -5.69 -13.56
N LEU A 127 6.82 -6.65 -13.04
CA LEU A 127 6.31 -8.01 -12.81
C LEU A 127 5.17 -8.01 -11.78
N LYS A 128 5.30 -7.28 -10.68
CA LYS A 128 4.24 -7.13 -9.67
C LYS A 128 2.98 -6.51 -10.28
N TYR A 129 3.13 -5.45 -11.07
CA TYR A 129 2.01 -4.80 -11.75
C TYR A 129 1.27 -5.77 -12.68
N ASN A 130 2.00 -6.52 -13.52
CA ASN A 130 1.42 -7.50 -14.44
C ASN A 130 0.69 -8.64 -13.69
N ALA A 131 1.23 -9.09 -12.57
CA ALA A 131 0.58 -10.10 -11.72
C ALA A 131 -0.74 -9.58 -11.12
N LEU A 132 -0.77 -8.33 -10.66
CA LEU A 132 -1.98 -7.70 -10.14
C LEU A 132 -3.04 -7.51 -11.23
N ILE A 133 -2.65 -7.09 -12.45
CA ILE A 133 -3.56 -6.98 -13.61
C ILE A 133 -4.15 -8.35 -13.96
N THR A 134 -3.33 -9.39 -13.98
CA THR A 134 -3.82 -10.76 -14.24
C THR A 134 -4.80 -11.21 -13.16
N SER A 135 -4.51 -10.91 -11.90
CA SER A 135 -5.38 -11.25 -10.76
C SER A 135 -6.74 -10.56 -10.86
N ILE A 136 -6.77 -9.25 -11.19
CA ILE A 136 -8.05 -8.51 -11.33
C ILE A 136 -8.85 -8.99 -12.53
N ASN A 137 -8.19 -9.29 -13.67
CA ASN A 137 -8.84 -9.83 -14.86
C ASN A 137 -9.47 -11.20 -14.60
N ASN A 138 -8.78 -12.10 -13.88
CA ASN A 138 -9.32 -13.39 -13.47
C ASN A 138 -10.56 -13.20 -12.59
N LYS A 139 -10.53 -12.22 -11.69
CA LYS A 139 -11.68 -11.91 -10.83
C LYS A 139 -12.88 -11.43 -11.65
N PHE A 140 -12.67 -10.54 -12.61
CA PHE A 140 -13.74 -10.09 -13.52
C PHE A 140 -14.28 -11.23 -14.39
N THR A 141 -13.41 -12.12 -14.87
CA THR A 141 -13.84 -13.29 -15.65
C THR A 141 -14.72 -14.21 -14.82
N ASN A 142 -14.31 -14.49 -13.56
CA ASN A 142 -15.11 -15.30 -12.65
C ASN A 142 -16.49 -14.66 -12.35
N LEU A 143 -16.52 -13.34 -12.12
CA LEU A 143 -17.79 -12.63 -11.95
C LEU A 143 -18.67 -12.71 -13.19
N LYS A 144 -18.08 -12.55 -14.40
CA LYS A 144 -18.81 -12.66 -15.67
C LYS A 144 -19.42 -14.04 -15.88
N THR A 145 -18.75 -15.12 -15.46
CA THR A 145 -19.28 -16.49 -15.57
C THR A 145 -20.46 -16.75 -14.63
N VAL A 146 -20.50 -16.07 -13.48
CA VAL A 146 -21.59 -16.21 -12.49
C VAL A 146 -22.83 -15.39 -12.88
N ILE A 147 -22.65 -14.29 -13.61
CA ILE A 147 -23.74 -13.39 -14.02
C ILE A 147 -24.46 -13.92 -15.29
N LYS A 148 -23.86 -14.87 -15.99
CA LYS A 148 -24.43 -15.50 -17.18
C LYS A 148 -25.39 -16.61 -16.78
#